data_c8e645973497b459a3206cfbb089b04b
#
_entry.id   c8e645973497b459a3206cfbb089b04b
#
_cell.length_a   1.000
_cell.length_b   1.000
_cell.length_c   1.000
_cell.angle_alpha   90.00
_cell.angle_beta   90.00
_cell.angle_gamma   90.00
#
_symmetry.space_group_name_H-M   'P 1'
#
loop_
_entity.id
_entity.type
_entity.pdbx_description
1 polymer ?
#
loop_
_entity_poly.entity_id
_entity_poly.type
_entity_poly.pdbx_seq_one_letter_code
_entity_poly.pdbx_strand_id
1 'polypeptide(L)'
;MTKIFKQLARHWAVCLVVFSLLFVQAYCDLSLPDYTSRIVDTGIQQGGIESPLPETIRQSTLDALTLLMSEEDADALQNAYGYYLQDDGVLKLRTDLTDDERTALEDAVTTPDIVLYMAAAQAANAPAGQDTMGMTGLADMQAASSESTTTDSETVTPTAEDLDTVCAQFAAMSQMPGFTREAVQQQLAGAFASLDDTLIENLKSQSMLLVQLEYEAQGIAHDVQMRYLYRVGGQMLGLTLLMVAVSIAVGFLASRVSAAIGRDLRRETFASVIGFSNAEIENFSTASLITRTTNDIQQVQFVCVMLLRMVAYAPILGIGGVLHVLNSSTGLSWIIVLDVAVLLLLILFLMSVAMPKFKIMQKLVDRLNLVSREILTGIMPVRAFSREKFEEERFDKANKDLMSTQLFTEPCHGCHDALYDPHHERHQPADRLVRRQGHGQRHHARWAR
;
A
#
# COMPACT_ATOMS: atom_id res chain seq x y z
N MET A 1 -21.93 21.89 15.18
CA MET A 1 -21.06 20.69 15.47
C MET A 1 -21.39 20.07 16.83
N THR A 2 -21.42 20.80 17.94
CA THR A 2 -21.69 20.25 19.30
C THR A 2 -23.01 19.48 19.43
N LYS A 3 -24.09 19.88 18.75
CA LYS A 3 -25.38 19.17 18.79
C LYS A 3 -25.33 17.81 18.09
N ILE A 4 -24.57 17.68 16.99
CA ILE A 4 -24.40 16.41 16.27
C ILE A 4 -23.62 15.42 17.15
N PHE A 5 -22.54 15.87 17.79
CA PHE A 5 -21.77 15.03 18.72
C PHE A 5 -22.61 14.58 19.92
N LYS A 6 -23.51 15.42 20.43
CA LYS A 6 -24.43 15.06 21.52
C LYS A 6 -25.42 13.96 21.10
N GLN A 7 -25.92 14.00 19.87
CA GLN A 7 -26.78 12.93 19.32
C GLN A 7 -25.98 11.64 19.07
N LEU A 8 -24.76 11.77 18.55
CA LEU A 8 -23.86 10.61 18.37
C LEU A 8 -23.54 9.93 19.71
N ALA A 9 -23.28 10.73 20.75
CA ALA A 9 -23.02 10.21 22.09
C ALA A 9 -24.19 9.41 22.67
N ARG A 10 -25.43 9.65 22.21
CA ARG A 10 -26.60 8.83 22.61
C ARG A 10 -26.52 7.39 22.07
N HIS A 11 -25.81 7.18 20.95
CA HIS A 11 -25.61 5.88 20.33
C HIS A 11 -24.15 5.38 20.50
N TRP A 12 -23.48 5.76 21.59
CA TRP A 12 -22.06 5.53 21.85
C TRP A 12 -21.63 4.06 21.68
N ALA A 13 -22.48 3.11 22.12
CA ALA A 13 -22.17 1.69 22.05
C ALA A 13 -22.01 1.21 20.59
N VAL A 14 -22.91 1.64 19.68
CA VAL A 14 -22.81 1.31 18.26
C VAL A 14 -21.64 2.05 17.60
N CYS A 15 -21.40 3.31 17.99
CA CYS A 15 -20.25 4.06 17.52
C CYS A 15 -18.94 3.37 17.92
N LEU A 16 -18.83 2.84 19.14
CA LEU A 16 -17.66 2.09 19.59
C LEU A 16 -17.43 0.83 18.75
N VAL A 17 -18.49 0.08 18.43
CA VAL A 17 -18.40 -1.09 17.53
C VAL A 17 -17.93 -0.65 16.15
N VAL A 18 -18.46 0.46 15.60
CA VAL A 18 -18.00 1.01 14.31
C VAL A 18 -16.51 1.37 14.36
N PHE A 19 -16.06 2.04 15.42
CA PHE A 19 -14.64 2.36 15.59
C PHE A 19 -13.77 1.09 15.67
N SER A 20 -14.18 0.08 16.44
CA SER A 20 -13.47 -1.18 16.50
C SER A 20 -13.36 -1.86 15.12
N LEU A 21 -14.45 -1.87 14.35
CA LEU A 21 -14.44 -2.42 12.99
C LEU A 21 -13.56 -1.59 12.04
N LEU A 22 -13.50 -0.28 12.21
CA LEU A 22 -12.60 0.57 11.41
C LEU A 22 -11.11 0.28 11.71
N PHE A 23 -10.75 -0.07 12.94
CA PHE A 23 -9.39 -0.53 13.25
C PHE A 23 -9.07 -1.86 12.56
N VAL A 24 -10.01 -2.81 12.57
CA VAL A 24 -9.83 -4.08 11.84
C VAL A 24 -9.70 -3.82 10.34
N GLN A 25 -10.53 -2.94 9.78
CA GLN A 25 -10.45 -2.56 8.38
C GLN A 25 -9.08 -1.94 8.04
N ALA A 26 -8.60 -0.98 8.85
CA ALA A 26 -7.32 -0.34 8.64
C ALA A 26 -6.14 -1.32 8.74
N TYR A 27 -6.21 -2.28 9.67
CA TYR A 27 -5.22 -3.35 9.77
C TYR A 27 -5.19 -4.20 8.49
N CYS A 28 -6.35 -4.60 7.98
CA CYS A 28 -6.44 -5.36 6.73
C CYS A 28 -5.87 -4.56 5.55
N ASP A 29 -6.22 -3.27 5.43
CA ASP A 29 -5.74 -2.40 4.35
C ASP A 29 -4.21 -2.22 4.38
N LEU A 30 -3.62 -2.07 5.57
CA LEU A 30 -2.19 -1.90 5.74
C LEU A 30 -1.39 -3.19 5.56
N SER A 31 -2.02 -4.36 5.80
CA SER A 31 -1.37 -5.66 5.63
C SER A 31 -1.38 -6.16 4.17
N LEU A 32 -2.30 -5.69 3.32
CA LEU A 32 -2.39 -6.15 1.92
C LEU A 32 -1.12 -5.94 1.10
N PRO A 33 -0.42 -4.77 1.17
CA PRO A 33 0.85 -4.56 0.49
C PRO A 33 1.93 -5.57 0.91
N ASP A 34 1.97 -5.96 2.20
CA ASP A 34 2.95 -6.95 2.70
C ASP A 34 2.75 -8.32 2.05
N TYR A 35 1.50 -8.77 1.92
CA TYR A 35 1.20 -10.01 1.20
C TYR A 35 1.56 -9.93 -0.28
N THR A 36 1.37 -8.76 -0.90
CA THR A 36 1.77 -8.54 -2.30
C THR A 36 3.30 -8.61 -2.45
N SER A 37 4.05 -7.96 -1.56
CA SER A 37 5.51 -8.03 -1.50
C SER A 37 5.99 -9.49 -1.30
N ARG A 38 5.39 -10.21 -0.34
CA ARG A 38 5.73 -11.63 -0.11
C ARG A 38 5.46 -12.54 -1.32
N ILE A 39 4.39 -12.28 -2.08
CA ILE A 39 4.12 -13.02 -3.33
C ILE A 39 5.20 -12.73 -4.37
N VAL A 40 5.61 -11.47 -4.53
CA VAL A 40 6.60 -11.07 -5.53
C VAL A 40 8.00 -11.48 -5.09
N ASP A 41 8.43 -11.05 -3.90
CA ASP A 41 9.80 -11.21 -3.44
C ASP A 41 10.10 -12.68 -3.10
N THR A 42 9.31 -13.26 -2.18
CA THR A 42 9.53 -14.65 -1.76
C THR A 42 8.93 -15.63 -2.75
N GLY A 43 7.70 -15.40 -3.24
CA GLY A 43 7.01 -16.36 -4.09
C GLY A 43 7.56 -16.46 -5.50
N ILE A 44 7.89 -15.32 -6.14
CA ILE A 44 8.35 -15.29 -7.54
C ILE A 44 9.86 -15.23 -7.62
N GLN A 45 10.51 -14.29 -6.90
CA GLN A 45 11.95 -14.08 -7.02
C GLN A 45 12.77 -15.18 -6.30
N GLN A 46 12.30 -15.61 -5.12
CA GLN A 46 12.99 -16.63 -4.30
C GLN A 46 12.38 -18.04 -4.45
N GLY A 47 11.50 -18.27 -5.43
CA GLY A 47 10.93 -19.61 -5.67
C GLY A 47 10.06 -20.16 -4.52
N GLY A 48 9.50 -19.28 -3.65
CA GLY A 48 8.68 -19.69 -2.51
C GLY A 48 9.46 -20.12 -1.27
N ILE A 49 10.74 -19.76 -1.20
CA ILE A 49 11.67 -20.11 -0.11
C ILE A 49 11.68 -18.97 0.92
N GLU A 50 11.35 -19.29 2.17
CA GLU A 50 11.30 -18.32 3.29
C GLU A 50 12.55 -18.38 4.19
N SER A 51 13.35 -19.46 4.10
CA SER A 51 14.46 -19.72 5.00
C SER A 51 15.67 -20.25 4.22
N PRO A 52 16.90 -19.89 4.59
CA PRO A 52 18.12 -20.47 4.02
C PRO A 52 18.28 -21.95 4.38
N LEU A 53 17.51 -22.47 5.36
CA LEU A 53 17.53 -23.85 5.79
C LEU A 53 16.49 -24.66 4.98
N PRO A 54 16.88 -25.50 3.99
CA PRO A 54 15.96 -26.28 3.17
C PRO A 54 15.20 -27.33 3.99
N GLU A 55 13.92 -27.57 3.67
CA GLU A 55 13.15 -28.66 4.29
C GLU A 55 13.68 -30.05 3.90
N THR A 56 14.26 -30.15 2.71
CA THR A 56 14.90 -31.35 2.17
C THR A 56 16.23 -30.98 1.51
N ILE A 57 17.27 -31.74 1.75
CA ILE A 57 18.61 -31.51 1.22
C ILE A 57 19.22 -32.85 0.71
N ARG A 58 19.97 -32.79 -0.37
CA ARG A 58 20.74 -33.96 -0.84
C ARG A 58 21.99 -34.16 0.01
N GLN A 59 22.41 -35.39 0.19
CA GLN A 59 23.61 -35.75 0.96
C GLN A 59 24.86 -35.01 0.42
N SER A 60 25.02 -34.88 -0.90
CA SER A 60 26.16 -34.20 -1.54
C SER A 60 26.24 -32.71 -1.14
N THR A 61 25.08 -32.02 -1.10
CA THR A 61 25.01 -30.62 -0.73
C THR A 61 25.24 -30.42 0.78
N LEU A 62 24.69 -31.33 1.60
CA LEU A 62 24.91 -31.30 3.05
C LEU A 62 26.40 -31.53 3.37
N ASP A 63 27.05 -32.47 2.73
CA ASP A 63 28.49 -32.73 2.92
C ASP A 63 29.32 -31.50 2.50
N ALA A 64 28.97 -30.84 1.40
CA ALA A 64 29.66 -29.61 0.96
C ALA A 64 29.48 -28.46 1.95
N LEU A 65 28.27 -28.23 2.47
CA LEU A 65 28.00 -27.20 3.48
C LEU A 65 28.78 -27.47 4.78
N THR A 66 28.77 -28.69 5.27
CA THR A 66 29.46 -29.03 6.53
C THR A 66 31.01 -28.87 6.44
N LEU A 67 31.56 -28.88 5.23
CA LEU A 67 33.00 -28.56 5.04
C LEU A 67 33.31 -27.07 5.24
N LEU A 68 32.33 -26.20 5.02
CA LEU A 68 32.42 -24.75 5.13
C LEU A 68 32.06 -24.24 6.53
N MET A 69 31.55 -25.10 7.42
CA MET A 69 31.06 -24.76 8.75
C MET A 69 32.04 -25.12 9.87
N SER A 70 31.83 -24.57 11.08
CA SER A 70 32.54 -25.03 12.27
C SER A 70 32.19 -26.47 12.61
N GLU A 71 33.03 -27.15 13.38
CA GLU A 71 32.79 -28.56 13.78
C GLU A 71 31.49 -28.66 14.58
N GLU A 72 31.23 -27.68 15.46
CA GLU A 72 30.02 -27.60 16.29
C GLU A 72 28.76 -27.38 15.46
N ASP A 73 28.80 -26.43 14.51
CA ASP A 73 27.67 -26.11 13.61
C ASP A 73 27.42 -27.24 12.61
N ALA A 74 28.47 -27.85 12.09
CA ALA A 74 28.38 -28.99 11.19
C ALA A 74 27.71 -30.20 11.85
N ASP A 75 28.09 -30.51 13.09
CA ASP A 75 27.46 -31.59 13.86
C ASP A 75 26.00 -31.25 14.19
N ALA A 76 25.70 -30.00 14.51
CA ALA A 76 24.32 -29.53 14.73
C ALA A 76 23.48 -29.68 13.45
N LEU A 77 24.01 -29.27 12.30
CA LEU A 77 23.34 -29.38 11.01
C LEU A 77 23.12 -30.86 10.60
N GLN A 78 24.14 -31.72 10.75
CA GLN A 78 24.00 -33.14 10.48
C GLN A 78 22.95 -33.79 11.39
N ASN A 79 22.92 -33.44 12.66
CA ASN A 79 21.92 -33.95 13.60
C ASN A 79 20.50 -33.45 13.25
N ALA A 80 20.36 -32.27 12.69
CA ALA A 80 19.08 -31.72 12.24
C ALA A 80 18.51 -32.49 11.02
N TYR A 81 19.37 -33.03 10.16
CA TYR A 81 18.96 -33.81 8.98
C TYR A 81 19.15 -35.34 9.16
N GLY A 82 19.79 -35.78 10.22
CA GLY A 82 20.35 -37.13 10.36
C GLY A 82 19.38 -38.30 10.49
N TYR A 83 18.07 -38.15 10.34
CA TYR A 83 17.12 -39.20 10.69
C TYR A 83 16.30 -39.84 9.59
N TYR A 84 16.25 -39.29 8.36
CA TYR A 84 15.43 -39.88 7.29
C TYR A 84 16.09 -39.77 5.94
N LEU A 85 16.85 -40.80 5.58
CA LEU A 85 17.17 -41.05 4.17
C LEU A 85 15.87 -41.49 3.46
N GLN A 86 15.34 -40.66 2.57
CA GLN A 86 14.41 -41.16 1.55
C GLN A 86 15.22 -41.95 0.49
N ASP A 87 14.55 -42.84 -0.25
CA ASP A 87 15.19 -43.82 -1.17
C ASP A 87 16.15 -43.23 -2.23
N ASP A 88 16.19 -41.88 -2.38
CA ASP A 88 17.01 -41.17 -3.37
C ASP A 88 18.18 -40.35 -2.77
N GLY A 89 18.61 -40.61 -1.55
CA GLY A 89 19.73 -39.89 -0.92
C GLY A 89 19.38 -38.46 -0.49
N VAL A 90 18.09 -38.14 -0.36
CA VAL A 90 17.57 -36.87 0.13
C VAL A 90 17.24 -36.99 1.62
N LEU A 91 17.78 -36.07 2.39
CA LEU A 91 17.56 -35.97 3.83
C LEU A 91 16.48 -34.95 4.13
N LYS A 92 15.66 -35.19 5.16
CA LYS A 92 14.60 -34.31 5.58
C LYS A 92 14.93 -33.65 6.92
N LEU A 93 14.66 -32.34 7.02
CA LEU A 93 14.81 -31.60 8.27
C LEU A 93 13.85 -32.14 9.34
N ARG A 94 14.33 -32.27 10.56
CA ARG A 94 13.55 -32.67 11.72
C ARG A 94 12.44 -31.64 12.02
N THR A 95 11.25 -32.11 12.34
CA THR A 95 10.09 -31.26 12.65
C THR A 95 10.00 -30.86 14.10
N ASP A 96 10.81 -31.44 14.99
CA ASP A 96 10.83 -31.20 16.43
C ASP A 96 11.88 -30.18 16.89
N LEU A 97 12.49 -29.46 15.95
CA LEU A 97 13.40 -28.33 16.25
C LEU A 97 12.64 -27.20 16.94
N THR A 98 13.24 -26.65 18.00
CA THR A 98 12.74 -25.41 18.61
C THR A 98 13.02 -24.19 17.71
N ASP A 99 12.25 -23.11 17.88
CA ASP A 99 12.45 -21.89 17.09
C ASP A 99 13.86 -21.29 17.28
N ASP A 100 14.43 -21.42 18.50
CA ASP A 100 15.78 -20.95 18.79
C ASP A 100 16.85 -21.79 18.08
N GLU A 101 16.70 -23.12 18.07
CA GLU A 101 17.62 -24.04 17.37
C GLU A 101 17.54 -23.82 15.86
N ARG A 102 16.33 -23.60 15.33
CA ARG A 102 16.13 -23.30 13.90
C ARG A 102 16.83 -21.99 13.51
N THR A 103 16.64 -20.92 14.28
CA THR A 103 17.27 -19.63 14.02
C THR A 103 18.80 -19.74 14.08
N ALA A 104 19.34 -20.47 15.04
CA ALA A 104 20.78 -20.70 15.14
C ALA A 104 21.35 -21.45 13.92
N LEU A 105 20.63 -22.46 13.42
CA LEU A 105 20.98 -23.18 12.21
C LEU A 105 20.87 -22.31 10.95
N GLU A 106 19.81 -21.51 10.83
CA GLU A 106 19.63 -20.57 9.72
C GLU A 106 20.78 -19.54 9.64
N ASP A 107 21.21 -19.02 10.79
CA ASP A 107 22.37 -18.11 10.85
C ASP A 107 23.67 -18.83 10.50
N ALA A 108 23.87 -20.07 10.96
CA ALA A 108 25.06 -20.85 10.72
C ALA A 108 25.21 -21.27 9.25
N VAL A 109 24.10 -21.58 8.55
CA VAL A 109 24.06 -22.02 7.16
C VAL A 109 24.19 -20.87 6.17
N THR A 110 23.75 -19.66 6.55
CA THR A 110 23.70 -18.50 5.64
C THR A 110 25.03 -18.22 4.92
N THR A 111 26.16 -18.21 5.64
CA THR A 111 27.48 -17.94 5.05
C THR A 111 27.95 -19.08 4.12
N PRO A 112 27.90 -20.35 4.52
CA PRO A 112 28.17 -21.49 3.64
C PRO A 112 27.30 -21.52 2.38
N ASP A 113 26.02 -21.21 2.48
CA ASP A 113 25.09 -21.15 1.35
C ASP A 113 25.52 -20.11 0.32
N ILE A 114 25.88 -18.91 0.77
CA ILE A 114 26.37 -17.85 -0.11
C ILE A 114 27.62 -18.32 -0.86
N VAL A 115 28.56 -18.92 -0.16
CA VAL A 115 29.83 -19.39 -0.75
C VAL A 115 29.56 -20.46 -1.78
N LEU A 116 28.71 -21.44 -1.47
CA LEU A 116 28.38 -22.53 -2.36
C LEU A 116 27.63 -22.07 -3.60
N TYR A 117 26.68 -21.10 -3.42
CA TYR A 117 25.96 -20.47 -4.54
C TYR A 117 26.92 -19.69 -5.45
N MET A 118 27.83 -18.90 -4.87
CA MET A 118 28.79 -18.13 -5.66
C MET A 118 29.79 -19.04 -6.40
N ALA A 119 30.16 -20.15 -5.80
CA ALA A 119 30.98 -21.17 -6.47
C ALA A 119 30.24 -21.80 -7.65
N ALA A 120 28.93 -22.09 -7.50
CA ALA A 120 28.10 -22.58 -8.59
C ALA A 120 27.93 -21.54 -9.72
N ALA A 121 27.74 -20.26 -9.36
CA ALA A 121 27.66 -19.17 -10.32
C ALA A 121 28.98 -18.96 -11.08
N GLN A 122 30.11 -19.17 -10.43
CA GLN A 122 31.43 -19.11 -11.07
C GLN A 122 31.65 -20.32 -12.00
N ALA A 123 31.22 -21.51 -11.61
CA ALA A 123 31.27 -22.70 -12.46
C ALA A 123 30.43 -22.53 -13.73
N ALA A 124 29.23 -21.96 -13.63
CA ALA A 124 28.35 -21.65 -14.76
C ALA A 124 28.99 -20.68 -15.78
N ASN A 125 29.82 -19.76 -15.32
CA ASN A 125 30.48 -18.74 -16.14
C ASN A 125 31.88 -19.17 -16.62
N ALA A 126 32.38 -20.31 -16.17
CA ALA A 126 33.70 -20.80 -16.56
C ALA A 126 33.69 -21.39 -17.99
N PRO A 127 34.69 -21.08 -18.84
CA PRO A 127 34.82 -21.73 -20.14
C PRO A 127 35.08 -23.23 -19.93
N ALA A 128 34.33 -24.07 -20.67
CA ALA A 128 34.39 -25.51 -20.59
C ALA A 128 35.83 -26.04 -20.66
N GLY A 129 36.35 -26.62 -19.57
CA GLY A 129 37.67 -27.27 -19.50
C GLY A 129 38.73 -26.59 -18.63
N GLN A 130 38.40 -25.54 -17.87
CA GLN A 130 39.30 -25.01 -16.83
C GLN A 130 38.83 -25.46 -15.44
N ASP A 131 39.73 -26.16 -14.72
CA ASP A 131 39.55 -26.44 -13.29
C ASP A 131 39.65 -25.10 -12.53
N THR A 132 38.50 -24.51 -12.21
CA THR A 132 38.39 -23.12 -11.72
C THR A 132 38.46 -22.98 -10.22
N MET A 133 38.78 -24.05 -9.47
CA MET A 133 38.91 -23.97 -8.03
C MET A 133 40.36 -23.97 -7.55
N GLY A 134 41.08 -22.88 -7.87
CA GLY A 134 42.16 -22.43 -6.98
C GLY A 134 41.60 -21.54 -5.89
N MET A 135 42.21 -21.50 -4.69
CA MET A 135 41.90 -20.59 -3.57
C MET A 135 41.94 -19.08 -3.95
N THR A 136 42.18 -18.75 -5.19
CA THR A 136 42.12 -17.42 -5.81
C THR A 136 40.70 -16.90 -6.01
N GLY A 137 39.68 -17.78 -6.14
CA GLY A 137 38.30 -17.36 -6.32
C GLY A 137 37.70 -16.54 -5.17
N LEU A 138 38.15 -16.79 -3.94
CA LEU A 138 37.77 -15.99 -2.77
C LEU A 138 38.42 -14.58 -2.74
N ALA A 139 39.60 -14.42 -3.33
CA ALA A 139 40.28 -13.15 -3.50
C ALA A 139 39.66 -12.32 -4.63
N ASP A 140 39.17 -12.97 -5.70
CA ASP A 140 38.46 -12.34 -6.81
C ASP A 140 37.06 -11.86 -6.41
N MET A 141 36.43 -12.44 -5.38
CA MET A 141 35.20 -11.90 -4.78
C MET A 141 35.40 -10.49 -4.22
N GLN A 142 36.58 -10.19 -3.68
CA GLN A 142 36.94 -8.87 -3.17
C GLN A 142 37.15 -7.86 -4.31
N ALA A 143 37.60 -8.29 -5.47
CA ALA A 143 37.80 -7.46 -6.65
C ALA A 143 36.45 -7.20 -7.37
N ALA A 144 35.57 -8.17 -7.45
CA ALA A 144 34.24 -8.04 -8.10
C ALA A 144 33.28 -7.12 -7.32
N SER A 145 33.44 -6.96 -6.01
CA SER A 145 32.64 -6.04 -5.20
C SER A 145 33.07 -4.57 -5.35
N SER A 146 34.25 -4.29 -5.90
CA SER A 146 34.78 -2.92 -6.07
C SER A 146 34.61 -2.33 -7.48
N GLU A 147 34.26 -3.12 -8.48
CA GLU A 147 34.03 -2.66 -9.85
C GLU A 147 32.55 -2.88 -10.23
N SER A 148 31.71 -1.90 -9.91
CA SER A 148 30.42 -1.70 -10.56
C SER A 148 30.66 -1.20 -12.00
N THR A 149 31.21 -2.05 -12.85
CA THR A 149 31.34 -1.74 -14.27
C THR A 149 30.16 -2.38 -15.00
N THR A 150 29.27 -1.52 -15.46
CA THR A 150 28.25 -1.78 -16.48
C THR A 150 28.89 -2.44 -17.71
N THR A 151 28.94 -3.74 -17.70
CA THR A 151 29.11 -4.51 -18.92
C THR A 151 27.89 -5.41 -19.01
N ASP A 152 27.12 -5.25 -20.09
CA ASP A 152 26.03 -6.14 -20.52
C ASP A 152 26.59 -7.56 -20.85
N SER A 153 27.12 -8.22 -19.87
CA SER A 153 27.35 -9.67 -19.93
C SER A 153 26.11 -10.30 -19.34
N GLU A 154 25.36 -11.06 -20.14
CA GLU A 154 24.33 -11.96 -19.65
C GLU A 154 24.98 -12.82 -18.56
N THR A 155 24.76 -12.49 -17.30
CA THR A 155 25.16 -13.31 -16.16
C THR A 155 24.37 -14.61 -16.28
N VAL A 156 25.06 -15.68 -16.65
CA VAL A 156 24.47 -17.01 -16.73
C VAL A 156 24.05 -17.40 -15.31
N THR A 157 22.78 -17.66 -15.11
CA THR A 157 22.27 -18.16 -13.81
C THR A 157 22.77 -19.57 -13.63
N PRO A 158 23.35 -19.91 -12.44
CA PRO A 158 23.82 -21.27 -12.18
C PRO A 158 22.67 -22.27 -12.26
N THR A 159 22.99 -23.47 -12.71
CA THR A 159 22.06 -24.61 -12.87
C THR A 159 22.31 -25.68 -11.81
N ALA A 160 21.36 -26.60 -11.66
CA ALA A 160 21.51 -27.76 -10.78
C ALA A 160 22.78 -28.60 -11.11
N GLU A 161 23.19 -28.69 -12.40
CA GLU A 161 24.40 -29.41 -12.85
C GLU A 161 25.68 -28.71 -12.37
N ASP A 162 25.67 -27.35 -12.31
CA ASP A 162 26.80 -26.59 -11.80
C ASP A 162 26.95 -26.81 -10.29
N LEU A 163 25.84 -26.88 -9.55
CA LEU A 163 25.84 -27.20 -8.13
C LEU A 163 26.43 -28.60 -7.87
N ASP A 164 26.03 -29.59 -8.65
CA ASP A 164 26.58 -30.97 -8.54
C ASP A 164 28.08 -31.00 -8.80
N THR A 165 28.55 -30.26 -9.80
CA THR A 165 29.96 -30.13 -10.14
C THR A 165 30.74 -29.52 -8.97
N VAL A 166 30.21 -28.46 -8.37
CA VAL A 166 30.85 -27.80 -7.23
C VAL A 166 30.84 -28.69 -5.99
N CYS A 167 29.74 -29.37 -5.68
CA CYS A 167 29.69 -30.33 -4.57
C CYS A 167 30.74 -31.48 -4.76
N ALA A 168 30.90 -31.99 -5.97
CA ALA A 168 31.92 -32.98 -6.28
C ALA A 168 33.36 -32.42 -6.10
N GLN A 169 33.60 -31.16 -6.47
CA GLN A 169 34.89 -30.51 -6.27
C GLN A 169 35.21 -30.32 -4.77
N PHE A 170 34.24 -29.89 -3.96
CA PHE A 170 34.41 -29.78 -2.50
C PHE A 170 34.69 -31.17 -1.87
N ALA A 171 33.99 -32.21 -2.32
CA ALA A 171 34.24 -33.57 -1.86
C ALA A 171 35.65 -34.04 -2.22
N ALA A 172 36.17 -33.74 -3.42
CA ALA A 172 37.53 -34.04 -3.83
C ALA A 172 38.57 -33.25 -3.02
N MET A 173 38.29 -31.98 -2.74
CA MET A 173 39.16 -31.09 -1.97
C MET A 173 39.31 -31.54 -0.50
N SER A 174 38.25 -32.11 0.08
CA SER A 174 38.26 -32.64 1.46
C SER A 174 39.25 -33.84 1.60
N GLN A 175 39.58 -34.53 0.50
CA GLN A 175 40.52 -35.69 0.49
C GLN A 175 41.97 -35.26 0.25
N MET A 176 42.24 -33.95 0.01
CA MET A 176 43.62 -33.49 -0.22
C MET A 176 44.42 -33.39 1.10
N PRO A 177 45.67 -33.84 1.10
CA PRO A 177 46.51 -33.72 2.27
C PRO A 177 46.84 -32.24 2.54
N GLY A 178 46.38 -31.73 3.68
CA GLY A 178 46.56 -30.32 4.10
C GLY A 178 45.30 -29.49 4.16
N PHE A 179 44.13 -30.04 3.75
CA PHE A 179 42.83 -29.40 3.94
C PHE A 179 42.44 -29.44 5.43
N THR A 180 42.23 -28.29 6.01
CA THR A 180 41.69 -28.16 7.37
C THR A 180 40.49 -27.21 7.35
N ARG A 181 39.37 -27.59 7.97
CA ARG A 181 38.16 -26.77 8.10
C ARG A 181 38.48 -25.41 8.70
N GLU A 182 39.35 -25.38 9.69
CA GLU A 182 39.75 -24.13 10.40
C GLU A 182 40.43 -23.13 9.46
N ALA A 183 41.25 -23.59 8.49
CA ALA A 183 41.86 -22.69 7.52
C ALA A 183 40.86 -22.07 6.58
N VAL A 184 39.85 -22.85 6.11
CA VAL A 184 38.74 -22.34 5.26
C VAL A 184 37.91 -21.34 6.02
N GLN A 185 37.55 -21.62 7.25
CA GLN A 185 36.78 -20.69 8.10
C GLN A 185 37.51 -19.40 8.39
N GLN A 186 38.81 -19.47 8.70
CA GLN A 186 39.60 -18.28 8.98
C GLN A 186 39.69 -17.38 7.75
N GLN A 187 39.72 -17.96 6.56
CA GLN A 187 39.73 -17.24 5.30
C GLN A 187 38.36 -16.64 4.99
N LEU A 188 37.27 -17.39 5.23
CA LEU A 188 35.89 -16.90 5.09
C LEU A 188 35.60 -15.76 6.07
N ALA A 189 35.91 -15.94 7.34
CA ALA A 189 35.74 -14.91 8.36
C ALA A 189 36.50 -13.61 8.01
N GLY A 190 37.71 -13.73 7.46
CA GLY A 190 38.49 -12.58 6.98
C GLY A 190 37.85 -11.89 5.78
N ALA A 191 37.26 -12.62 4.85
CA ALA A 191 36.57 -12.07 3.67
C ALA A 191 35.29 -11.35 4.08
N PHE A 192 34.46 -11.96 4.93
CA PHE A 192 33.20 -11.36 5.38
C PHE A 192 33.39 -10.20 6.35
N ALA A 193 34.42 -10.21 7.19
CA ALA A 193 34.72 -9.09 8.11
C ALA A 193 35.10 -7.78 7.38
N SER A 194 35.45 -7.85 6.11
CA SER A 194 35.77 -6.67 5.29
C SER A 194 34.56 -6.10 4.51
N LEU A 195 33.40 -6.74 4.59
CA LEU A 195 32.19 -6.33 3.87
C LEU A 195 31.34 -5.36 4.73
N ASP A 196 30.68 -4.43 4.04
CA ASP A 196 29.73 -3.49 4.66
C ASP A 196 28.42 -4.21 5.01
N ASP A 197 27.74 -3.78 6.09
CA ASP A 197 26.48 -4.38 6.56
C ASP A 197 25.40 -4.43 5.48
N THR A 198 25.37 -3.45 4.58
CA THR A 198 24.44 -3.40 3.43
C THR A 198 24.72 -4.50 2.38
N LEU A 199 25.99 -4.85 2.20
CA LEU A 199 26.40 -5.93 1.32
C LEU A 199 26.07 -7.30 1.92
N ILE A 200 26.25 -7.44 3.23
CA ILE A 200 25.90 -8.67 3.96
C ILE A 200 24.39 -8.96 3.84
N GLU A 201 23.54 -7.92 3.94
CA GLU A 201 22.09 -8.08 3.81
C GLU A 201 21.66 -8.45 2.38
N ASN A 202 22.33 -7.89 1.36
CA ASN A 202 22.14 -8.30 -0.03
C ASN A 202 22.63 -9.73 -0.29
N LEU A 203 23.73 -10.15 0.33
CA LEU A 203 24.26 -11.50 0.22
C LEU A 203 23.36 -12.52 0.94
N LYS A 204 22.68 -12.17 2.03
CA LYS A 204 21.67 -13.02 2.67
C LYS A 204 20.53 -13.42 1.73
N SER A 205 20.14 -12.53 0.82
CA SER A 205 19.13 -12.87 -0.19
C SER A 205 19.64 -13.93 -1.18
N GLN A 206 20.95 -14.03 -1.39
CA GLN A 206 21.56 -15.03 -2.27
C GLN A 206 21.62 -16.43 -1.63
N SER A 207 21.63 -16.55 -0.31
CA SER A 207 21.54 -17.86 0.37
C SER A 207 20.25 -18.60 0.01
N MET A 208 19.14 -17.86 -0.18
CA MET A 208 17.86 -18.43 -0.63
C MET A 208 17.96 -19.03 -2.06
N LEU A 209 18.84 -18.48 -2.91
CA LEU A 209 19.03 -18.97 -4.27
C LEU A 209 19.74 -20.32 -4.29
N LEU A 210 20.61 -20.63 -3.32
CA LEU A 210 21.17 -21.97 -3.19
C LEU A 210 20.09 -23.00 -2.90
N VAL A 211 19.18 -22.68 -1.98
CA VAL A 211 18.04 -23.57 -1.67
C VAL A 211 17.15 -23.78 -2.89
N GLN A 212 16.97 -22.73 -3.71
CA GLN A 212 16.25 -22.85 -4.97
C GLN A 212 16.94 -23.83 -5.94
N LEU A 213 18.26 -23.71 -6.12
CA LEU A 213 19.05 -24.64 -6.95
C LEU A 213 18.96 -26.05 -6.41
N GLU A 214 19.03 -26.23 -5.10
CA GLU A 214 18.90 -27.53 -4.46
C GLU A 214 17.53 -28.16 -4.74
N TYR A 215 16.44 -27.39 -4.67
CA TYR A 215 15.10 -27.88 -4.99
C TYR A 215 14.90 -28.13 -6.49
N GLU A 216 15.58 -27.36 -7.35
CA GLU A 216 15.62 -27.62 -8.79
C GLU A 216 16.34 -28.97 -9.07
N ALA A 217 17.46 -29.22 -8.40
CA ALA A 217 18.20 -30.48 -8.50
C ALA A 217 17.38 -31.70 -8.01
N GLN A 218 16.52 -31.49 -7.02
CA GLN A 218 15.57 -32.50 -6.54
C GLN A 218 14.31 -32.61 -7.43
N GLY A 219 14.09 -31.67 -8.36
CA GLY A 219 12.90 -31.63 -9.21
C GLY A 219 11.61 -31.18 -8.51
N ILE A 220 11.69 -30.62 -7.30
CA ILE A 220 10.54 -30.19 -6.46
C ILE A 220 10.35 -28.69 -6.41
N ALA A 221 11.23 -27.88 -7.01
CA ALA A 221 11.21 -26.42 -6.93
C ALA A 221 9.83 -25.84 -7.32
N HIS A 222 9.24 -26.33 -8.42
CA HIS A 222 7.94 -25.87 -8.87
C HIS A 222 6.81 -26.16 -7.86
N ASP A 223 6.82 -27.33 -7.23
CA ASP A 223 5.80 -27.73 -6.25
C ASP A 223 5.90 -26.90 -4.97
N VAL A 224 7.14 -26.59 -4.52
CA VAL A 224 7.40 -25.72 -3.37
C VAL A 224 6.89 -24.30 -3.65
N GLN A 225 7.26 -23.75 -4.80
CA GLN A 225 6.83 -22.44 -5.24
C GLN A 225 5.30 -22.32 -5.31
N MET A 226 4.64 -23.27 -5.98
CA MET A 226 3.19 -23.26 -6.13
C MET A 226 2.48 -23.43 -4.80
N ARG A 227 2.97 -24.27 -3.90
CA ARG A 227 2.43 -24.45 -2.55
C ARG A 227 2.50 -23.15 -1.76
N TYR A 228 3.62 -22.43 -1.83
CA TYR A 228 3.80 -21.13 -1.21
C TYR A 228 2.82 -20.10 -1.77
N LEU A 229 2.75 -19.95 -3.10
CA LEU A 229 1.85 -19.03 -3.78
C LEU A 229 0.37 -19.29 -3.44
N TYR A 230 -0.07 -20.55 -3.41
CA TYR A 230 -1.43 -20.90 -3.00
C TYR A 230 -1.70 -20.56 -1.52
N ARG A 231 -0.71 -20.78 -0.64
CA ARG A 231 -0.84 -20.45 0.78
C ARG A 231 -0.98 -18.94 0.99
N VAL A 232 -0.05 -18.16 0.48
CA VAL A 232 -0.03 -16.69 0.64
C VAL A 232 -1.18 -16.04 -0.12
N GLY A 233 -1.46 -16.48 -1.35
CA GLY A 233 -2.62 -16.04 -2.13
C GLY A 233 -3.95 -16.35 -1.44
N GLY A 234 -4.09 -17.52 -0.83
CA GLY A 234 -5.25 -17.88 -0.02
C GLY A 234 -5.41 -17.01 1.23
N GLN A 235 -4.30 -16.69 1.92
CA GLN A 235 -4.31 -15.77 3.07
C GLN A 235 -4.70 -14.35 2.64
N MET A 236 -4.14 -13.84 1.53
CA MET A 236 -4.48 -12.54 0.94
C MET A 236 -5.96 -12.47 0.55
N LEU A 237 -6.49 -13.52 -0.08
CA LEU A 237 -7.90 -13.62 -0.43
C LEU A 237 -8.78 -13.61 0.83
N GLY A 238 -8.42 -14.39 1.85
CA GLY A 238 -9.12 -14.42 3.15
C GLY A 238 -9.14 -13.04 3.82
N LEU A 239 -8.00 -12.35 3.83
CA LEU A 239 -7.89 -10.99 4.39
C LEU A 239 -8.77 -9.99 3.61
N THR A 240 -8.76 -10.07 2.27
CA THR A 240 -9.59 -9.21 1.42
C THR A 240 -11.08 -9.47 1.65
N LEU A 241 -11.51 -10.72 1.75
CA LEU A 241 -12.90 -11.07 2.07
C LEU A 241 -13.31 -10.56 3.46
N LEU A 242 -12.43 -10.67 4.45
CA LEU A 242 -12.64 -10.11 5.78
C LEU A 242 -12.81 -8.58 5.72
N MET A 243 -11.92 -7.89 4.99
CA MET A 243 -11.99 -6.44 4.78
C MET A 243 -13.34 -6.02 4.16
N VAL A 244 -13.79 -6.73 3.11
CA VAL A 244 -15.08 -6.46 2.46
C VAL A 244 -16.24 -6.67 3.45
N ALA A 245 -16.25 -7.76 4.21
CA ALA A 245 -17.28 -8.04 5.22
C ALA A 245 -17.33 -6.95 6.30
N VAL A 246 -16.16 -6.55 6.80
CA VAL A 246 -16.03 -5.46 7.79
C VAL A 246 -16.51 -4.13 7.21
N SER A 247 -16.14 -3.78 5.97
CA SER A 247 -16.56 -2.55 5.30
C SER A 247 -18.08 -2.48 5.11
N ILE A 248 -18.70 -3.61 4.75
CA ILE A 248 -20.17 -3.73 4.66
C ILE A 248 -20.81 -3.54 6.03
N ALA A 249 -20.26 -4.16 7.09
CA ALA A 249 -20.76 -4.03 8.46
C ALA A 249 -20.66 -2.59 8.96
N VAL A 250 -19.54 -1.90 8.72
CA VAL A 250 -19.34 -0.47 9.03
C VAL A 250 -20.37 0.39 8.31
N GLY A 251 -20.56 0.18 7.00
CA GLY A 251 -21.54 0.91 6.21
C GLY A 251 -22.96 0.72 6.72
N PHE A 252 -23.35 -0.52 7.06
CA PHE A 252 -24.66 -0.86 7.61
C PHE A 252 -24.88 -0.20 8.98
N LEU A 253 -23.93 -0.33 9.91
CA LEU A 253 -24.05 0.25 11.25
C LEU A 253 -24.06 1.79 11.21
N ALA A 254 -23.19 2.41 10.40
CA ALA A 254 -23.17 3.86 10.23
C ALA A 254 -24.50 4.39 9.67
N SER A 255 -25.06 3.72 8.67
CA SER A 255 -26.36 4.08 8.09
C SER A 255 -27.50 3.92 9.11
N ARG A 256 -27.47 2.85 9.91
CA ARG A 256 -28.46 2.60 10.96
C ARG A 256 -28.42 3.67 12.06
N VAL A 257 -27.22 4.04 12.53
CA VAL A 257 -27.03 5.13 13.51
C VAL A 257 -27.52 6.45 12.95
N SER A 258 -27.14 6.78 11.71
CA SER A 258 -27.55 8.00 11.04
C SER A 258 -29.07 8.10 10.88
N ALA A 259 -29.73 7.01 10.48
CA ALA A 259 -31.19 6.95 10.37
C ALA A 259 -31.88 7.13 11.74
N ALA A 260 -31.32 6.55 12.81
CA ALA A 260 -31.80 6.74 14.17
C ALA A 260 -31.69 8.19 14.64
N ILE A 261 -30.54 8.84 14.38
CA ILE A 261 -30.32 10.26 14.65
C ILE A 261 -31.35 11.13 13.89
N GLY A 262 -31.55 10.85 12.60
CA GLY A 262 -32.54 11.58 11.80
C GLY A 262 -33.97 11.43 12.31
N ARG A 263 -34.36 10.24 12.73
CA ARG A 263 -35.66 10.01 13.40
C ARG A 263 -35.79 10.85 14.67
N ASP A 264 -34.77 10.82 15.54
CA ASP A 264 -34.80 11.50 16.82
C ASP A 264 -34.83 13.03 16.62
N LEU A 265 -34.06 13.56 15.67
CA LEU A 265 -34.07 14.96 15.30
C LEU A 265 -35.44 15.42 14.75
N ARG A 266 -36.06 14.62 13.87
CA ARG A 266 -37.41 14.95 13.36
C ARG A 266 -38.41 14.99 14.49
N ARG A 267 -38.39 14.03 15.39
CA ARG A 267 -39.28 13.99 16.56
C ARG A 267 -39.06 15.21 17.47
N GLU A 268 -37.82 15.57 17.78
CA GLU A 268 -37.47 16.70 18.62
C GLU A 268 -37.89 18.04 17.97
N THR A 269 -37.63 18.19 16.68
CA THR A 269 -38.00 19.39 15.90
C THR A 269 -39.52 19.54 15.83
N PHE A 270 -40.25 18.49 15.51
CA PHE A 270 -41.70 18.49 15.42
C PHE A 270 -42.35 18.80 16.77
N ALA A 271 -41.88 18.19 17.85
CA ALA A 271 -42.35 18.46 19.20
C ALA A 271 -42.11 19.93 19.59
N SER A 272 -40.98 20.52 19.22
CA SER A 272 -40.67 21.92 19.44
C SER A 272 -41.62 22.83 18.65
N VAL A 273 -41.88 22.53 17.37
CA VAL A 273 -42.78 23.31 16.51
C VAL A 273 -44.21 23.30 17.04
N ILE A 274 -44.71 22.18 17.53
CA ILE A 274 -46.06 22.10 18.15
C ILE A 274 -46.12 22.92 19.45
N GLY A 275 -45.02 23.04 20.17
CA GLY A 275 -44.91 23.81 21.38
C GLY A 275 -44.75 25.34 21.18
N PHE A 276 -44.63 25.81 19.93
CA PHE A 276 -44.48 27.26 19.65
C PHE A 276 -45.75 28.05 20.00
N SER A 277 -45.55 29.24 20.54
CA SER A 277 -46.61 30.24 20.67
C SER A 277 -46.96 30.82 19.31
N ASN A 278 -48.16 31.46 19.20
CA ASN A 278 -48.58 32.10 17.94
C ASN A 278 -47.57 33.16 17.46
N ALA A 279 -46.97 33.92 18.36
CA ALA A 279 -45.97 34.93 18.04
C ALA A 279 -44.64 34.29 17.49
N GLU A 280 -44.29 33.08 17.95
CA GLU A 280 -43.13 32.36 17.43
C GLU A 280 -43.42 31.77 16.07
N ILE A 281 -44.63 31.25 15.84
CA ILE A 281 -45.02 30.69 14.51
C ILE A 281 -45.01 31.77 13.44
N GLU A 282 -45.44 33.00 13.75
CA GLU A 282 -45.44 34.13 12.81
C GLU A 282 -44.02 34.54 12.34
N ASN A 283 -42.98 34.24 13.12
CA ASN A 283 -41.58 34.50 12.75
C ASN A 283 -41.02 33.49 11.73
N PHE A 284 -41.71 32.39 11.48
CA PHE A 284 -41.28 31.36 10.56
C PHE A 284 -42.31 31.16 9.45
N SER A 285 -41.84 31.04 8.18
CA SER A 285 -42.73 30.59 7.10
C SER A 285 -42.95 29.07 7.21
N THR A 286 -44.16 28.61 6.89
CA THR A 286 -44.50 27.18 6.86
C THR A 286 -43.54 26.40 5.96
N ALA A 287 -43.18 26.98 4.80
CA ALA A 287 -42.19 26.37 3.88
C ALA A 287 -40.81 26.14 4.53
N SER A 288 -40.34 27.14 5.33
CA SER A 288 -39.07 27.03 6.07
C SER A 288 -39.11 25.91 7.10
N LEU A 289 -40.20 25.78 7.85
CA LEU A 289 -40.36 24.71 8.85
C LEU A 289 -40.40 23.34 8.22
N ILE A 290 -41.07 23.20 7.05
CA ILE A 290 -41.08 21.92 6.29
C ILE A 290 -39.67 21.59 5.82
N THR A 291 -38.93 22.54 5.22
CA THR A 291 -37.56 22.30 4.73
C THR A 291 -36.61 21.86 5.86
N ARG A 292 -36.71 22.52 7.03
CA ARG A 292 -35.90 22.16 8.21
C ARG A 292 -36.20 20.77 8.76
N THR A 293 -37.46 20.33 8.72
CA THR A 293 -37.84 18.98 9.21
C THR A 293 -37.55 17.87 8.22
N THR A 294 -37.40 18.16 6.93
CA THR A 294 -37.14 17.19 5.86
C THR A 294 -35.72 17.29 5.37
N ASN A 295 -35.40 18.27 4.56
CA ASN A 295 -34.15 18.37 3.82
C ASN A 295 -32.93 18.62 4.73
N ASP A 296 -33.03 19.56 5.69
CA ASP A 296 -31.89 19.87 6.58
C ASP A 296 -31.51 18.66 7.44
N ILE A 297 -32.51 17.92 7.95
CA ILE A 297 -32.27 16.70 8.72
C ILE A 297 -31.69 15.60 7.85
N GLN A 298 -32.11 15.49 6.59
CA GLN A 298 -31.50 14.53 5.64
C GLN A 298 -30.03 14.86 5.36
N GLN A 299 -29.66 16.14 5.24
CA GLN A 299 -28.27 16.54 5.13
C GLN A 299 -27.46 16.18 6.39
N VAL A 300 -28.03 16.39 7.58
CA VAL A 300 -27.40 15.96 8.84
C VAL A 300 -27.19 14.44 8.87
N GLN A 301 -28.15 13.64 8.40
CA GLN A 301 -27.99 12.20 8.28
C GLN A 301 -26.81 11.85 7.38
N PHE A 302 -26.72 12.48 6.21
CA PHE A 302 -25.61 12.23 5.27
C PHE A 302 -24.25 12.59 5.91
N VAL A 303 -24.17 13.74 6.57
CA VAL A 303 -22.94 14.14 7.28
C VAL A 303 -22.58 13.16 8.39
N CYS A 304 -23.56 12.61 9.13
CA CYS A 304 -23.30 11.60 10.16
C CYS A 304 -22.72 10.30 9.58
N VAL A 305 -23.24 9.82 8.44
CA VAL A 305 -22.66 8.65 7.75
C VAL A 305 -21.22 8.93 7.33
N MET A 306 -20.99 10.09 6.67
CA MET A 306 -19.67 10.49 6.21
C MET A 306 -18.68 10.62 7.37
N LEU A 307 -19.11 11.20 8.49
CA LEU A 307 -18.29 11.38 9.69
C LEU A 307 -17.89 10.06 10.30
N LEU A 308 -18.82 9.11 10.43
CA LEU A 308 -18.54 7.79 10.99
C LEU A 308 -17.70 6.91 10.06
N ARG A 309 -17.85 7.05 8.75
CA ARG A 309 -17.19 6.18 7.77
C ARG A 309 -15.86 6.74 7.26
N MET A 310 -15.81 8.01 6.86
CA MET A 310 -14.62 8.62 6.24
C MET A 310 -13.77 9.40 7.23
N VAL A 311 -14.39 10.31 7.99
CA VAL A 311 -13.66 11.21 8.90
C VAL A 311 -13.05 10.45 10.08
N ALA A 312 -13.72 9.39 10.55
CA ALA A 312 -13.19 8.54 11.60
C ALA A 312 -12.10 7.57 11.08
N TYR A 313 -12.22 7.09 9.84
CA TYR A 313 -11.29 6.14 9.24
C TYR A 313 -9.94 6.76 8.89
N ALA A 314 -9.93 7.97 8.32
CA ALA A 314 -8.71 8.61 7.85
C ALA A 314 -7.60 8.77 8.92
N PRO A 315 -7.89 9.24 10.16
CA PRO A 315 -6.87 9.29 11.21
C PRO A 315 -6.35 7.91 11.63
N ILE A 316 -7.23 6.89 11.65
CA ILE A 316 -6.84 5.52 12.03
C ILE A 316 -5.87 4.97 10.98
N LEU A 317 -6.21 5.11 9.70
CA LEU A 317 -5.35 4.67 8.60
C LEU A 317 -4.04 5.45 8.57
N GLY A 318 -4.08 6.79 8.76
CA GLY A 318 -2.90 7.63 8.73
C GLY A 318 -1.91 7.31 9.86
N ILE A 319 -2.40 7.18 11.10
CA ILE A 319 -1.56 6.82 12.25
C ILE A 319 -1.05 5.38 12.08
N GLY A 320 -1.93 4.46 11.68
CA GLY A 320 -1.56 3.06 11.42
C GLY A 320 -0.46 2.94 10.36
N GLY A 321 -0.58 3.69 9.25
CA GLY A 321 0.43 3.71 8.18
C GLY A 321 1.78 4.25 8.65
N VAL A 322 1.80 5.33 9.42
CA VAL A 322 3.04 5.86 10.01
C VAL A 322 3.70 4.83 10.94
N LEU A 323 2.92 4.19 11.83
CA LEU A 323 3.45 3.18 12.74
C LEU A 323 3.97 1.95 11.98
N HIS A 324 3.27 1.54 10.92
CA HIS A 324 3.68 0.41 10.08
C HIS A 324 5.04 0.67 9.42
N VAL A 325 5.22 1.86 8.86
CA VAL A 325 6.49 2.27 8.21
C VAL A 325 7.64 2.40 9.21
N LEU A 326 7.38 2.94 10.41
CA LEU A 326 8.42 3.07 11.44
C LEU A 326 8.90 1.71 11.95
N ASN A 327 8.04 0.69 11.91
CA ASN A 327 8.41 -0.68 12.29
C ASN A 327 9.10 -1.46 11.14
N SER A 328 9.01 -0.97 9.91
CA SER A 328 9.74 -1.54 8.79
C SER A 328 11.20 -1.10 8.85
N SER A 329 12.13 -2.04 8.91
CA SER A 329 13.59 -1.82 9.05
C SER A 329 14.26 -1.19 7.82
N THR A 330 13.49 -0.76 6.82
CA THR A 330 14.01 -0.11 5.63
C THR A 330 14.49 1.30 5.95
N GLY A 331 15.77 1.59 5.77
CA GLY A 331 16.38 2.92 5.98
C GLY A 331 15.75 4.09 5.18
N LEU A 332 14.70 3.82 4.43
CA LEU A 332 13.92 4.74 3.60
C LEU A 332 12.74 5.41 4.33
N SER A 333 12.53 5.11 5.61
CA SER A 333 11.40 5.63 6.41
C SER A 333 11.34 7.18 6.44
N TRP A 334 12.49 7.86 6.36
CA TRP A 334 12.56 9.32 6.32
C TRP A 334 11.94 9.92 5.06
N ILE A 335 11.96 9.21 3.91
CA ILE A 335 11.35 9.66 2.65
C ILE A 335 9.84 9.72 2.82
N ILE A 336 9.24 8.72 3.45
CA ILE A 336 7.79 8.66 3.69
C ILE A 336 7.35 9.76 4.66
N VAL A 337 8.13 10.02 5.71
CA VAL A 337 7.87 11.13 6.64
C VAL A 337 7.94 12.47 5.90
N LEU A 338 8.91 12.64 5.00
CA LEU A 338 9.03 13.84 4.17
C LEU A 338 7.83 13.99 3.24
N ASP A 339 7.40 12.93 2.56
CA ASP A 339 6.27 12.93 1.64
C ASP A 339 4.96 13.32 2.37
N VAL A 340 4.69 12.70 3.52
CA VAL A 340 3.54 13.04 4.37
C VAL A 340 3.60 14.51 4.84
N ALA A 341 4.79 15.00 5.21
CA ALA A 341 4.96 16.40 5.63
C ALA A 341 4.68 17.37 4.48
N VAL A 342 5.20 17.08 3.28
CA VAL A 342 4.95 17.86 2.06
C VAL A 342 3.46 17.87 1.72
N LEU A 343 2.80 16.70 1.78
CA LEU A 343 1.36 16.58 1.51
C LEU A 343 0.53 17.41 2.50
N LEU A 344 0.83 17.32 3.81
CA LEU A 344 0.15 18.11 4.83
C LEU A 344 0.34 19.61 4.62
N LEU A 345 1.56 20.03 4.29
CA LEU A 345 1.88 21.44 4.03
C LEU A 345 1.12 21.93 2.79
N LEU A 346 1.04 21.13 1.74
CA LEU A 346 0.26 21.42 0.54
C LEU A 346 -1.24 21.56 0.85
N ILE A 347 -1.82 20.64 1.64
CA ILE A 347 -3.23 20.71 2.05
C ILE A 347 -3.49 21.97 2.87
N LEU A 348 -2.64 22.30 3.85
CA LEU A 348 -2.76 23.52 4.65
C LEU A 348 -2.65 24.77 3.79
N PHE A 349 -1.76 24.81 2.82
CA PHE A 349 -1.62 25.89 1.85
C PHE A 349 -2.89 26.04 1.01
N LEU A 350 -3.38 24.95 0.41
CA LEU A 350 -4.62 24.96 -0.39
C LEU A 350 -5.82 25.42 0.46
N MET A 351 -5.98 24.92 1.68
CA MET A 351 -7.04 25.33 2.58
C MET A 351 -6.95 26.82 2.93
N SER A 352 -5.76 27.36 3.17
CA SER A 352 -5.58 28.78 3.50
C SER A 352 -5.94 29.70 2.33
N VAL A 353 -5.72 29.25 1.09
CA VAL A 353 -6.06 30.01 -0.14
C VAL A 353 -7.52 29.82 -0.54
N ALA A 354 -8.04 28.60 -0.48
CA ALA A 354 -9.38 28.26 -0.95
C ALA A 354 -10.49 28.75 -0.01
N MET A 355 -10.33 28.61 1.32
CA MET A 355 -11.38 28.98 2.29
C MET A 355 -11.87 30.42 2.22
N PRO A 356 -11.01 31.46 2.10
CA PRO A 356 -11.49 32.84 1.93
C PRO A 356 -12.25 33.02 0.61
N LYS A 357 -11.84 32.33 -0.47
CA LYS A 357 -12.53 32.40 -1.77
C LYS A 357 -13.91 31.76 -1.73
N PHE A 358 -14.07 30.63 -1.04
CA PHE A 358 -15.39 30.03 -0.81
C PHE A 358 -16.35 30.96 -0.07
N LYS A 359 -15.86 31.70 0.94
CA LYS A 359 -16.68 32.71 1.65
C LYS A 359 -17.11 33.87 0.73
N ILE A 360 -16.24 34.29 -0.19
CA ILE A 360 -16.56 35.32 -1.19
C ILE A 360 -17.60 34.79 -2.17
N MET A 361 -17.43 33.58 -2.68
CA MET A 361 -18.36 32.91 -3.59
C MET A 361 -19.77 32.85 -2.97
N GLN A 362 -19.89 32.45 -1.70
CA GLN A 362 -21.18 32.42 -1.00
C GLN A 362 -21.88 33.79 -0.99
N LYS A 363 -21.12 34.85 -0.71
CA LYS A 363 -21.66 36.23 -0.74
C LYS A 363 -22.10 36.67 -2.15
N LEU A 364 -21.40 36.21 -3.19
CA LEU A 364 -21.77 36.52 -4.57
C LEU A 364 -23.01 35.74 -5.02
N VAL A 365 -23.19 34.50 -4.57
CA VAL A 365 -24.42 33.73 -4.78
C VAL A 365 -25.60 34.43 -4.09
N ASP A 366 -25.43 34.88 -2.82
CA ASP A 366 -26.47 35.60 -2.10
C ASP A 366 -26.85 36.90 -2.81
N ARG A 367 -25.86 37.63 -3.35
CA ARG A 367 -26.09 38.86 -4.15
C ARG A 367 -26.82 38.56 -5.45
N LEU A 368 -26.46 37.49 -6.17
CA LEU A 368 -27.16 37.08 -7.40
C LEU A 368 -28.63 36.73 -7.10
N ASN A 369 -28.85 35.96 -6.02
CA ASN A 369 -30.19 35.61 -5.57
C ASN A 369 -31.05 36.84 -5.18
N LEU A 370 -30.41 37.85 -4.52
CA LEU A 370 -31.08 39.08 -4.17
C LEU A 370 -31.52 39.87 -5.41
N VAL A 371 -30.60 40.06 -6.39
CA VAL A 371 -30.91 40.72 -7.66
C VAL A 371 -31.99 40.00 -8.42
N SER A 372 -31.93 38.68 -8.50
CA SER A 372 -32.97 37.87 -9.16
C SER A 372 -34.34 38.03 -8.48
N ARG A 373 -34.37 38.03 -7.15
CA ARG A 373 -35.63 38.22 -6.37
C ARG A 373 -36.21 39.60 -6.59
N GLU A 374 -35.40 40.64 -6.57
CA GLU A 374 -35.83 42.02 -6.81
C GLU A 374 -36.44 42.16 -8.21
N ILE A 375 -35.81 41.64 -9.25
CA ILE A 375 -36.29 41.65 -10.63
C ILE A 375 -37.62 40.89 -10.76
N LEU A 376 -37.70 39.67 -10.20
CA LEU A 376 -38.92 38.86 -10.28
C LEU A 376 -40.09 39.48 -9.52
N THR A 377 -39.84 40.09 -8.34
CA THR A 377 -40.87 40.75 -7.57
C THR A 377 -41.33 42.05 -8.25
N GLY A 378 -40.38 42.77 -8.87
CA GLY A 378 -40.60 44.03 -9.57
C GLY A 378 -40.83 43.92 -11.07
N ILE A 379 -41.17 42.75 -11.62
CA ILE A 379 -41.24 42.51 -13.07
C ILE A 379 -42.28 43.41 -13.78
N MET A 380 -43.38 43.72 -13.13
CA MET A 380 -44.42 44.58 -13.70
C MET A 380 -43.96 46.05 -13.81
N PRO A 381 -43.39 46.68 -12.77
CA PRO A 381 -42.75 48.00 -12.91
C PRO A 381 -41.63 48.03 -13.94
N VAL A 382 -40.75 47.02 -13.97
CA VAL A 382 -39.64 46.96 -14.94
C VAL A 382 -40.17 46.99 -16.39
N ARG A 383 -41.24 46.25 -16.70
CA ARG A 383 -41.90 46.27 -18.01
C ARG A 383 -42.62 47.59 -18.27
N ALA A 384 -43.34 48.14 -17.28
CA ALA A 384 -44.09 49.37 -17.44
C ALA A 384 -43.20 50.55 -17.79
N PHE A 385 -41.96 50.60 -17.25
CA PHE A 385 -40.98 51.66 -17.48
C PHE A 385 -39.94 51.28 -18.55
N SER A 386 -40.06 50.15 -19.27
CA SER A 386 -39.11 49.65 -20.30
C SER A 386 -37.68 49.63 -19.81
N ARG A 387 -37.45 49.11 -18.58
CA ARG A 387 -36.15 49.05 -17.93
C ARG A 387 -35.50 47.67 -18.00
N GLU A 388 -35.97 46.80 -18.88
CA GLU A 388 -35.46 45.40 -19.03
C GLU A 388 -33.93 45.36 -19.20
N LYS A 389 -33.41 46.21 -20.12
CA LYS A 389 -31.96 46.24 -20.40
C LYS A 389 -31.12 46.62 -19.16
N PHE A 390 -31.58 47.53 -18.37
CA PHE A 390 -30.89 47.95 -17.16
C PHE A 390 -30.81 46.82 -16.12
N GLU A 391 -31.90 46.08 -15.95
CA GLU A 391 -31.92 44.95 -15.03
C GLU A 391 -31.14 43.75 -15.57
N GLU A 392 -31.13 43.49 -16.89
CA GLU A 392 -30.25 42.51 -17.52
C GLU A 392 -28.77 42.84 -17.29
N GLU A 393 -28.33 44.05 -17.49
CA GLU A 393 -26.96 44.49 -17.23
C GLU A 393 -26.58 44.35 -15.74
N ARG A 394 -27.50 44.66 -14.84
CA ARG A 394 -27.32 44.51 -13.38
C ARG A 394 -27.16 43.04 -12.99
N PHE A 395 -27.98 42.15 -13.56
CA PHE A 395 -27.87 40.72 -13.36
C PHE A 395 -26.58 40.15 -13.98
N ASP A 396 -26.25 40.53 -15.21
CA ASP A 396 -25.05 40.07 -15.93
C ASP A 396 -23.77 40.45 -15.15
N LYS A 397 -23.73 41.65 -14.57
CA LYS A 397 -22.62 42.08 -13.71
C LYS A 397 -22.45 41.16 -12.49
N ALA A 398 -23.55 40.87 -11.77
CA ALA A 398 -23.51 39.97 -10.62
C ALA A 398 -23.12 38.55 -11.01
N ASN A 399 -23.57 38.06 -12.19
CA ASN A 399 -23.24 36.75 -12.75
C ASN A 399 -21.78 36.67 -13.17
N LYS A 400 -21.21 37.71 -13.79
CA LYS A 400 -19.80 37.77 -14.15
C LYS A 400 -18.88 37.78 -12.92
N ASP A 401 -19.26 38.53 -11.87
CA ASP A 401 -18.51 38.53 -10.60
C ASP A 401 -18.46 37.12 -9.99
N LEU A 402 -19.58 36.40 -10.01
CA LEU A 402 -19.66 35.00 -9.55
C LEU A 402 -18.82 34.06 -10.42
N MET A 403 -18.97 34.15 -11.76
CA MET A 403 -18.23 33.33 -12.72
C MET A 403 -16.71 33.51 -12.57
N SER A 404 -16.22 34.74 -12.41
CA SER A 404 -14.78 35.00 -12.24
C SER A 404 -14.21 34.36 -10.97
N THR A 405 -15.00 34.31 -9.89
CA THR A 405 -14.62 33.67 -8.64
C THR A 405 -14.68 32.15 -8.76
N GLN A 406 -15.66 31.60 -9.46
CA GLN A 406 -15.74 30.15 -9.74
C GLN A 406 -14.61 29.64 -10.61
N LEU A 407 -14.23 30.39 -11.67
CA LEU A 407 -13.09 30.04 -12.53
C LEU A 407 -11.76 29.97 -11.75
N PHE A 408 -11.64 30.65 -10.63
CA PHE A 408 -10.48 30.54 -9.76
C PHE A 408 -10.57 29.32 -8.82
N THR A 409 -11.77 28.99 -8.34
CA THR A 409 -11.97 27.91 -7.36
C THR A 409 -12.00 26.51 -8.01
N GLU A 410 -12.51 26.38 -9.23
CA GLU A 410 -12.53 25.08 -9.95
C GLU A 410 -11.14 24.48 -10.23
N PRO A 411 -10.11 25.23 -10.70
CA PRO A 411 -8.77 24.70 -10.83
C PRO A 411 -8.15 24.23 -9.51
N CYS A 412 -8.48 24.87 -8.38
CA CYS A 412 -8.02 24.40 -7.07
C CYS A 412 -8.60 23.03 -6.71
N HIS A 413 -9.84 22.71 -7.12
CA HIS A 413 -10.41 21.37 -7.01
C HIS A 413 -9.73 20.38 -7.98
N GLY A 414 -9.50 20.79 -9.22
CA GLY A 414 -8.84 19.97 -10.22
C GLY A 414 -7.40 19.61 -9.87
N CYS A 415 -6.65 20.51 -9.23
CA CYS A 415 -5.31 20.21 -8.72
C CYS A 415 -5.33 19.18 -7.60
N HIS A 416 -6.36 19.21 -6.73
CA HIS A 416 -6.55 18.21 -5.69
C HIS A 416 -6.84 16.83 -6.30
N ASP A 417 -7.73 16.77 -7.30
CA ASP A 417 -8.11 15.51 -7.94
C ASP A 417 -6.96 14.95 -8.79
N ALA A 418 -6.16 15.78 -9.45
CA ALA A 418 -5.00 15.35 -10.22
C ALA A 418 -3.86 14.77 -9.36
N LEU A 419 -3.72 15.22 -8.12
CA LEU A 419 -2.76 14.67 -7.16
C LEU A 419 -3.16 13.28 -6.63
N TYR A 420 -4.48 13.02 -6.52
CA TYR A 420 -4.99 11.75 -5.99
C TYR A 420 -5.25 10.70 -7.07
N ASP A 421 -5.42 11.09 -8.35
CA ASP A 421 -5.66 10.14 -9.44
C ASP A 421 -4.94 10.56 -10.73
N PRO A 422 -3.64 10.24 -10.87
CA PRO A 422 -2.86 10.54 -12.06
C PRO A 422 -3.36 9.81 -13.32
N HIS A 423 -4.25 8.82 -13.18
CA HIS A 423 -4.82 8.07 -14.30
C HIS A 423 -6.12 8.66 -14.85
N HIS A 424 -6.80 9.53 -14.09
CA HIS A 424 -8.10 10.09 -14.51
C HIS A 424 -7.97 11.15 -15.63
N GLU A 425 -6.82 11.81 -15.78
CA GLU A 425 -6.62 12.88 -16.77
C GLU A 425 -6.30 12.40 -18.19
N ARG A 426 -5.92 11.15 -18.42
CA ARG A 426 -5.59 10.69 -19.79
C ARG A 426 -6.79 10.59 -20.74
N HIS A 427 -8.01 10.61 -20.24
CA HIS A 427 -9.22 10.47 -21.08
C HIS A 427 -10.09 11.73 -21.21
N GLN A 428 -9.78 12.84 -20.49
CA GLN A 428 -10.65 14.02 -20.50
C GLN A 428 -10.33 15.16 -21.49
N PRO A 429 -9.13 15.39 -22.03
CA PRO A 429 -8.91 16.51 -22.94
C PRO A 429 -9.61 16.38 -24.28
N ALA A 430 -9.76 15.16 -24.81
CA ALA A 430 -10.44 14.91 -26.06
C ALA A 430 -11.98 15.10 -25.99
N ASP A 431 -12.59 14.66 -24.88
CA ASP A 431 -14.04 14.79 -24.67
C ASP A 431 -14.50 16.23 -24.40
N ARG A 432 -13.67 17.05 -23.75
CA ARG A 432 -13.98 18.47 -23.52
C ARG A 432 -13.92 19.30 -24.82
N LEU A 433 -12.99 18.99 -25.73
CA LEU A 433 -12.92 19.62 -27.04
C LEU A 433 -14.09 19.22 -27.94
N VAL A 434 -14.48 17.94 -27.94
CA VAL A 434 -15.63 17.46 -28.71
C VAL A 434 -16.94 18.02 -28.18
N ARG A 435 -17.13 18.14 -26.85
CA ARG A 435 -18.31 18.81 -26.27
C ARG A 435 -18.36 20.30 -26.53
N ARG A 436 -17.23 21.03 -26.54
CA ARG A 436 -17.20 22.46 -26.89
C ARG A 436 -17.57 22.70 -28.35
N GLN A 437 -17.12 21.86 -29.27
CA GLN A 437 -17.50 21.97 -30.69
C GLN A 437 -18.97 21.56 -30.95
N GLY A 438 -19.49 20.57 -30.22
CA GLY A 438 -20.88 20.11 -30.36
C GLY A 438 -21.92 21.09 -29.76
N HIS A 439 -21.58 21.90 -28.75
CA HIS A 439 -22.48 22.88 -28.14
C HIS A 439 -22.52 24.21 -28.94
N GLY A 440 -21.40 24.61 -29.53
CA GLY A 440 -21.35 25.82 -30.37
C GLY A 440 -22.21 25.73 -31.63
N GLN A 441 -22.32 24.55 -32.23
CA GLN A 441 -23.13 24.37 -33.46
C GLN A 441 -24.63 24.20 -33.19
N ARG A 442 -25.05 23.78 -31.98
CA ARG A 442 -26.50 23.62 -31.68
C ARG A 442 -27.18 24.92 -31.21
N HIS A 443 -26.44 25.89 -30.68
CA HIS A 443 -27.02 27.16 -30.28
C HIS A 443 -27.30 28.11 -31.44
N HIS A 444 -26.51 28.07 -32.54
CA HIS A 444 -26.77 28.89 -33.73
C HIS A 444 -27.98 28.41 -34.55
N ALA A 445 -28.35 27.13 -34.45
CA ALA A 445 -29.49 26.58 -35.20
C ALA A 445 -30.86 26.82 -34.54
N ARG A 446 -30.94 27.30 -33.32
CA ARG A 446 -32.21 27.50 -32.57
C ARG A 446 -32.75 28.94 -32.59
N TRP A 447 -31.94 29.90 -33.05
CA TRP A 447 -32.32 31.31 -33.14
C TRP A 447 -32.60 31.76 -34.58
N ALA A 448 -32.55 30.83 -35.54
CA ALA A 448 -32.84 31.10 -36.95
C ALA A 448 -34.19 30.51 -37.43
N ARG A 449 -35.14 30.30 -36.50
CA ARG A 449 -36.55 29.98 -36.84
C ARG A 449 -37.50 30.86 -36.04
#